data_5c434ff9ef8c943d2046de896480d9e7
#
_entry.id   5c434ff9ef8c943d2046de896480d9e7
#
_cell.length_a   1.000
_cell.length_b   1.000
_cell.length_c   1.000
_cell.angle_alpha   90.00
_cell.angle_beta   90.00
_cell.angle_gamma   90.00
#
_symmetry.space_group_name_H-M   'P 1'
#
loop_
_entity.id
_entity.type
_entity.pdbx_description
1 polymer ?
#
loop_
_entity_poly.entity_id
_entity_poly.type
_entity_poly.pdbx_seq_one_letter_code
_entity_poly.pdbx_strand_id
1 'polypeptide(L)'
;MCQRNPTGNGEFVRNKMNLLKRLPPFDSKSGTLNIVIDTPKGCRSKFAYDMKRKAYVLKSILPQGALFPFDFGSIPGTVADDGDPLDALVLMDEPAFCGCLIESRLVGVIEAEQSEDGKTERNDRLIAVAAKSQIHADIKSLSDLSPALLKEIEHFFISYNQERGKRFRPLGRFGPKRAEQLVKKQKRKAKRRK
;
A
#
# COMPACT_ATOMS: atom_id res chain seq x y z
N MET A 1 -38.95 -40.81 13.38
CA MET A 1 -39.45 -39.53 13.94
C MET A 1 -38.25 -38.65 14.25
N CYS A 2 -37.95 -37.74 13.37
CA CYS A 2 -36.82 -36.83 13.51
C CYS A 2 -37.40 -35.44 13.80
N GLN A 3 -37.28 -34.99 15.04
CA GLN A 3 -37.79 -33.68 15.46
C GLN A 3 -36.91 -32.59 14.89
N ARG A 4 -37.49 -31.70 14.09
CA ARG A 4 -36.87 -30.45 13.64
C ARG A 4 -36.98 -29.44 14.78
N ASN A 5 -35.86 -28.94 15.25
CA ASN A 5 -35.81 -27.72 16.03
C ASN A 5 -35.80 -26.52 15.07
N PRO A 6 -36.80 -25.63 15.12
CA PRO A 6 -36.79 -24.36 14.43
C PRO A 6 -36.52 -23.27 15.46
N THR A 7 -35.29 -22.75 15.54
CA THR A 7 -34.98 -21.37 15.98
C THR A 7 -33.47 -21.21 16.00
N GLY A 8 -32.92 -20.94 14.87
CA GLY A 8 -31.62 -20.34 14.72
C GLY A 8 -31.79 -19.15 13.80
N ASN A 9 -32.18 -18.01 14.37
CA ASN A 9 -32.04 -16.73 13.71
C ASN A 9 -30.57 -16.54 13.35
N GLY A 10 -30.23 -17.03 12.17
CA GLY A 10 -28.99 -16.66 11.51
C GLY A 10 -29.03 -15.17 11.19
N GLU A 11 -28.73 -14.34 12.14
CA GLU A 11 -28.17 -13.02 11.87
C GLU A 11 -26.89 -13.25 11.08
N PHE A 12 -27.04 -13.47 9.78
CA PHE A 12 -25.97 -13.24 8.82
C PHE A 12 -25.62 -11.76 8.98
N VAL A 13 -24.68 -11.52 9.88
CA VAL A 13 -24.07 -10.21 10.08
C VAL A 13 -23.57 -9.75 8.72
N ARG A 14 -24.39 -8.94 8.07
CA ARG A 14 -24.07 -8.15 6.86
C ARG A 14 -23.01 -7.11 7.23
N ASN A 15 -21.92 -7.54 7.81
CA ASN A 15 -20.79 -6.72 8.15
C ASN A 15 -19.87 -6.69 6.93
N LYS A 16 -20.31 -5.95 5.92
CA LYS A 16 -19.61 -5.74 4.65
C LYS A 16 -18.23 -5.15 4.95
N MET A 17 -17.22 -6.02 4.94
CA MET A 17 -15.85 -5.71 5.30
C MET A 17 -15.23 -4.75 4.29
N ASN A 18 -15.03 -3.52 4.72
CA ASN A 18 -14.10 -2.62 4.08
C ASN A 18 -12.75 -2.76 4.80
N LEU A 19 -11.91 -3.68 4.34
CA LEU A 19 -10.61 -4.01 4.93
C LEU A 19 -9.77 -2.74 5.18
N LEU A 20 -9.70 -1.84 4.20
CA LEU A 20 -8.91 -0.62 4.29
C LEU A 20 -9.41 0.39 5.32
N LYS A 21 -10.71 0.36 5.70
CA LYS A 21 -11.27 1.24 6.73
C LYS A 21 -11.23 0.65 8.14
N ARG A 22 -11.22 -0.68 8.28
CA ARG A 22 -11.35 -1.37 9.57
C ARG A 22 -10.02 -1.71 10.21
N LEU A 23 -9.03 -2.07 9.41
CA LEU A 23 -7.71 -2.39 9.92
C LEU A 23 -6.98 -1.12 10.36
N PRO A 24 -6.32 -1.16 11.51
CA PRO A 24 -5.40 -0.08 11.90
C PRO A 24 -4.13 -0.15 11.02
N PRO A 25 -3.43 0.98 10.82
CA PRO A 25 -2.16 0.98 10.09
C PRO A 25 -1.07 0.18 10.81
N PHE A 26 -1.11 0.12 12.14
CA PHE A 26 -0.17 -0.68 12.93
C PHE A 26 -0.94 -1.72 13.73
N ASP A 27 -0.43 -2.95 13.73
CA ASP A 27 -0.90 -3.99 14.63
C ASP A 27 -0.61 -3.60 16.08
N SER A 28 -1.58 -3.82 16.97
CA SER A 28 -1.49 -3.38 18.37
C SER A 28 -0.60 -4.26 19.24
N LYS A 29 -0.34 -5.50 18.82
CA LYS A 29 0.47 -6.48 19.58
C LYS A 29 1.92 -6.47 19.13
N SER A 30 2.13 -6.59 17.82
CA SER A 30 3.48 -6.67 17.23
C SER A 30 4.09 -5.30 16.94
N GLY A 31 3.27 -4.25 16.80
CA GLY A 31 3.71 -2.93 16.35
C GLY A 31 4.08 -2.87 14.87
N THR A 32 3.92 -3.97 14.12
CA THR A 32 4.19 -4.02 12.69
C THR A 32 3.19 -3.19 11.88
N LEU A 33 3.62 -2.72 10.71
CA LEU A 33 2.77 -2.02 9.76
C LEU A 33 1.91 -3.02 8.99
N ASN A 34 0.62 -2.76 8.92
CA ASN A 34 -0.31 -3.50 8.07
C ASN A 34 -0.32 -2.90 6.66
N ILE A 35 -0.11 -3.72 5.63
CA ILE A 35 -0.21 -3.34 4.22
C ILE A 35 -1.11 -4.35 3.52
N VAL A 36 -2.12 -3.86 2.81
CA VAL A 36 -2.96 -4.69 1.95
C VAL A 36 -2.46 -4.56 0.52
N ILE A 37 -2.07 -5.66 -0.09
CA ILE A 37 -1.50 -5.67 -1.44
C ILE A 37 -2.59 -5.38 -2.47
N ASP A 38 -2.36 -4.38 -3.29
CA ASP A 38 -3.23 -4.03 -4.42
C ASP A 38 -2.73 -4.69 -5.70
N THR A 39 -1.42 -4.57 -5.98
CA THR A 39 -0.80 -5.07 -7.21
C THR A 39 0.46 -5.87 -6.87
N PRO A 40 0.49 -7.16 -7.18
CA PRO A 40 1.66 -8.01 -6.95
C PRO A 40 2.88 -7.61 -7.80
N LYS A 41 4.08 -7.91 -7.29
CA LYS A 41 5.34 -7.87 -8.04
C LYS A 41 5.23 -8.65 -9.34
N GLY A 42 5.85 -8.14 -10.41
CA GLY A 42 5.83 -8.78 -11.73
C GLY A 42 4.51 -8.63 -12.48
N CYS A 43 3.49 -8.03 -11.87
CA CYS A 43 2.22 -7.81 -12.52
C CYS A 43 2.26 -6.55 -13.40
N ARG A 44 1.71 -6.66 -14.61
CA ARG A 44 1.52 -5.55 -15.54
C ARG A 44 0.18 -4.82 -15.31
N SER A 45 -0.79 -5.57 -14.80
CA SER A 45 -2.12 -5.02 -14.50
C SER A 45 -2.12 -4.33 -13.14
N LYS A 46 -2.44 -3.04 -13.10
CA LYS A 46 -2.66 -2.33 -11.84
C LYS A 46 -4.06 -2.58 -11.32
N PHE A 47 -4.13 -3.15 -10.13
CA PHE A 47 -5.37 -3.28 -9.37
C PHE A 47 -5.41 -2.24 -8.24
N ALA A 48 -6.62 -1.90 -7.80
CA ALA A 48 -6.85 -1.13 -6.59
C ALA A 48 -8.23 -1.45 -6.01
N TYR A 49 -8.37 -1.29 -4.71
CA TYR A 49 -9.65 -1.51 -4.04
C TYR A 49 -10.63 -0.37 -4.33
N ASP A 50 -11.78 -0.70 -4.93
CA ASP A 50 -12.86 0.26 -5.15
C ASP A 50 -13.79 0.27 -3.93
N MET A 51 -13.82 1.39 -3.21
CA MET A 51 -14.60 1.57 -2.00
C MET A 51 -16.11 1.50 -2.22
N LYS A 52 -16.58 1.89 -3.42
CA LYS A 52 -18.01 1.87 -3.77
C LYS A 52 -18.44 0.46 -4.15
N ARG A 53 -17.65 -0.22 -4.98
CA ARG A 53 -17.90 -1.59 -5.45
C ARG A 53 -17.54 -2.64 -4.39
N LYS A 54 -16.70 -2.28 -3.40
CA LYS A 54 -16.17 -3.18 -2.36
C LYS A 54 -15.43 -4.39 -2.95
N ALA A 55 -14.69 -4.14 -4.01
CA ALA A 55 -13.93 -5.14 -4.77
C ALA A 55 -12.63 -4.54 -5.28
N TYR A 56 -11.65 -5.40 -5.54
CA TYR A 56 -10.50 -5.03 -6.32
C TYR A 56 -10.90 -4.92 -7.79
N VAL A 57 -10.49 -3.85 -8.43
CA VAL A 57 -10.79 -3.58 -9.84
C VAL A 57 -9.50 -3.34 -10.61
N LEU A 58 -9.49 -3.73 -11.87
CA LEU A 58 -8.43 -3.37 -12.81
C LEU A 58 -8.53 -1.86 -13.10
N LYS A 59 -7.51 -1.10 -12.72
CA LYS A 59 -7.44 0.36 -12.93
C LYS A 59 -6.74 0.72 -14.24
N SER A 60 -5.66 0.03 -14.55
CA SER A 60 -4.87 0.26 -15.78
C SER A 60 -3.99 -0.94 -16.07
N ILE A 61 -3.44 -0.96 -17.28
CA ILE A 61 -2.44 -1.94 -17.70
C ILE A 61 -1.20 -1.15 -18.11
N LEU A 62 -0.05 -1.51 -17.55
CA LEU A 62 1.24 -0.91 -17.88
C LEU A 62 1.62 -1.19 -19.35
N PRO A 63 2.44 -0.35 -19.97
CA PRO A 63 3.01 -0.62 -21.29
C PRO A 63 3.71 -1.98 -21.35
N GLN A 64 3.86 -2.52 -22.56
CA GLN A 64 4.55 -3.78 -22.79
C GLN A 64 5.99 -3.67 -22.26
N GLY A 65 6.43 -4.67 -21.48
CA GLY A 65 7.74 -4.70 -20.84
C GLY A 65 7.83 -3.99 -19.49
N ALA A 66 6.84 -3.19 -19.09
CA ALA A 66 6.80 -2.56 -17.76
C ALA A 66 6.03 -3.45 -16.76
N LEU A 67 6.63 -3.68 -15.59
CA LEU A 67 6.08 -4.50 -14.51
C LEU A 67 6.26 -3.77 -13.18
N PHE A 68 5.39 -4.02 -12.21
CA PHE A 68 5.62 -3.58 -10.85
C PHE A 68 6.87 -4.26 -10.28
N PRO A 69 7.89 -3.50 -9.82
CA PRO A 69 9.16 -4.07 -9.37
C PRO A 69 9.06 -4.81 -8.03
N PHE A 70 8.08 -4.44 -7.21
CA PHE A 70 7.76 -5.04 -5.90
C PHE A 70 6.26 -5.08 -5.71
N ASP A 71 5.81 -5.83 -4.70
CA ASP A 71 4.43 -5.78 -4.28
C ASP A 71 4.05 -4.34 -3.90
N PHE A 72 2.97 -3.86 -4.46
CA PHE A 72 2.45 -2.52 -4.25
C PHE A 72 1.13 -2.59 -3.52
N GLY A 73 0.99 -1.86 -2.43
CA GLY A 73 -0.21 -1.93 -1.61
C GLY A 73 -0.55 -0.64 -0.90
N SER A 74 -1.66 -0.69 -0.19
CA SER A 74 -2.25 0.42 0.55
C SER A 74 -2.16 0.18 2.06
N ILE A 75 -1.85 1.24 2.83
CA ILE A 75 -1.82 1.18 4.30
C ILE A 75 -3.22 1.49 4.83
N PRO A 76 -3.90 0.51 5.45
CA PRO A 76 -5.26 0.69 5.95
C PRO A 76 -5.32 1.75 7.06
N GLY A 77 -6.47 2.41 7.19
CA GLY A 77 -6.71 3.41 8.23
C GLY A 77 -5.90 4.70 8.08
N THR A 78 -5.33 4.97 6.90
CA THR A 78 -4.67 6.22 6.52
C THR A 78 -5.45 6.95 5.43
N VAL A 79 -5.20 8.26 5.26
CA VAL A 79 -5.73 9.07 4.16
C VAL A 79 -4.65 10.06 3.73
N ALA A 80 -4.14 9.90 2.51
CA ALA A 80 -3.19 10.81 1.88
C ALA A 80 -3.86 12.12 1.42
N ASP A 81 -3.11 13.01 0.81
CA ASP A 81 -3.65 14.33 0.41
C ASP A 81 -4.60 14.21 -0.78
N ASP A 82 -4.42 13.24 -1.66
CA ASP A 82 -5.33 12.86 -2.76
C ASP A 82 -6.62 12.17 -2.30
N GLY A 83 -6.73 11.82 -1.02
CA GLY A 83 -7.92 11.17 -0.43
C GLY A 83 -7.86 9.65 -0.38
N ASP A 84 -6.87 9.04 -1.01
CA ASP A 84 -6.62 7.60 -0.99
C ASP A 84 -5.77 7.18 0.24
N PRO A 85 -5.72 5.90 0.61
CA PRO A 85 -4.76 5.41 1.59
C PRO A 85 -3.32 5.66 1.15
N LEU A 86 -2.38 5.74 2.10
CA LEU A 86 -0.95 5.82 1.78
C LEU A 86 -0.48 4.59 1.00
N ASP A 87 0.29 4.84 -0.05
CA ASP A 87 0.92 3.82 -0.87
C ASP A 87 2.22 3.28 -0.27
N ALA A 88 2.43 1.98 -0.38
CA ALA A 88 3.68 1.33 0.03
C ALA A 88 4.14 0.29 -0.99
N LEU A 89 5.46 0.20 -1.17
CA LEU A 89 6.13 -0.95 -1.78
C LEU A 89 6.57 -1.91 -0.68
N VAL A 90 6.37 -3.19 -0.90
CA VAL A 90 6.76 -4.24 0.04
C VAL A 90 7.80 -5.14 -0.59
N LEU A 91 9.00 -5.17 0.02
CA LEU A 91 10.05 -6.12 -0.31
C LEU A 91 9.73 -7.43 0.40
N MET A 92 9.62 -8.50 -0.35
CA MET A 92 9.40 -9.85 0.16
C MET A 92 9.96 -10.89 -0.82
N ASP A 93 10.09 -12.12 -0.34
CA ASP A 93 10.79 -13.18 -1.05
C ASP A 93 10.03 -13.61 -2.31
N GLU A 94 8.70 -13.83 -2.17
CA GLU A 94 7.78 -14.18 -3.25
C GLU A 94 6.63 -13.18 -3.34
N PRO A 95 6.06 -12.97 -4.54
CA PRO A 95 4.91 -12.09 -4.71
C PRO A 95 3.69 -12.57 -3.90
N ALA A 96 2.98 -11.63 -3.29
CA ALA A 96 1.68 -11.92 -2.69
C ALA A 96 0.57 -11.92 -3.76
N PHE A 97 -0.66 -12.12 -3.33
CA PHE A 97 -1.86 -11.95 -4.16
C PHE A 97 -2.61 -10.67 -3.81
N CYS A 98 -3.39 -10.17 -4.76
CA CYS A 98 -4.23 -8.98 -4.56
C CYS A 98 -5.22 -9.19 -3.41
N GLY A 99 -5.22 -8.28 -2.43
CA GLY A 99 -6.03 -8.37 -1.21
C GLY A 99 -5.33 -9.04 -0.01
N CYS A 100 -4.12 -9.55 -0.18
CA CYS A 100 -3.35 -10.14 0.91
C CYS A 100 -2.94 -9.06 1.93
N LEU A 101 -3.15 -9.33 3.22
CA LEU A 101 -2.64 -8.50 4.31
C LEU A 101 -1.22 -8.96 4.67
N ILE A 102 -0.28 -8.04 4.59
CA ILE A 102 1.13 -8.29 4.92
C ILE A 102 1.53 -7.43 6.11
N GLU A 103 1.92 -8.09 7.20
CA GLU A 103 2.62 -7.43 8.30
C GLU A 103 4.05 -7.09 7.86
N SER A 104 4.45 -5.84 8.07
CA SER A 104 5.68 -5.31 7.49
C SER A 104 6.43 -4.41 8.47
N ARG A 105 7.71 -4.24 8.24
CA ARG A 105 8.58 -3.26 8.89
C ARG A 105 8.85 -2.10 7.93
N LEU A 106 8.58 -0.87 8.35
CA LEU A 106 8.98 0.32 7.60
C LEU A 106 10.50 0.45 7.54
N VAL A 107 11.03 0.67 6.34
CA VAL A 107 12.45 0.92 6.12
C VAL A 107 12.71 2.34 5.62
N GLY A 108 11.68 3.04 5.15
CA GLY A 108 11.78 4.45 4.81
C GLY A 108 10.68 4.93 3.87
N VAL A 109 10.92 6.11 3.30
CA VAL A 109 10.00 6.78 2.37
C VAL A 109 10.79 7.54 1.31
N ILE A 110 10.33 7.46 0.08
CA ILE A 110 10.66 8.39 -1.00
C ILE A 110 9.58 9.46 -0.99
N GLU A 111 9.89 10.63 -0.47
CA GLU A 111 8.99 11.78 -0.53
C GLU A 111 8.91 12.28 -1.97
N ALA A 112 7.71 12.54 -2.45
CA ALA A 112 7.49 12.95 -3.82
C ALA A 112 6.25 13.82 -3.98
N GLU A 113 6.21 14.52 -5.11
CA GLU A 113 5.04 15.25 -5.59
C GLU A 113 4.60 14.68 -6.93
N GLN A 114 3.29 14.68 -7.12
CA GLN A 114 2.65 14.35 -8.38
C GLN A 114 1.88 15.56 -8.90
N SER A 115 2.09 15.89 -10.16
CA SER A 115 1.34 16.96 -10.83
C SER A 115 0.49 16.40 -11.96
N GLU A 116 -0.76 16.87 -12.04
CA GLU A 116 -1.74 16.53 -13.07
C GLU A 116 -2.64 17.78 -13.29
N ASP A 117 -2.87 18.18 -14.53
CA ASP A 117 -3.73 19.31 -14.90
C ASP A 117 -3.42 20.60 -14.11
N GLY A 118 -2.13 20.92 -13.92
CA GLY A 118 -1.68 22.11 -13.21
C GLY A 118 -1.79 22.05 -11.68
N LYS A 119 -2.33 20.98 -11.11
CA LYS A 119 -2.37 20.75 -9.66
C LYS A 119 -1.20 19.88 -9.23
N THR A 120 -0.60 20.22 -8.11
CA THR A 120 0.50 19.45 -7.51
C THR A 120 0.10 19.01 -6.12
N GLU A 121 0.24 17.71 -5.84
CA GLU A 121 -0.09 17.10 -4.56
C GLU A 121 1.05 16.21 -4.08
N ARG A 122 1.15 16.04 -2.76
CA ARG A 122 2.09 15.09 -2.15
C ARG A 122 1.66 13.67 -2.47
N ASN A 123 2.59 12.87 -2.97
CA ASN A 123 2.36 11.48 -3.32
C ASN A 123 3.57 10.60 -2.95
N ASP A 124 3.80 10.50 -1.65
CA ASP A 124 4.94 9.80 -1.06
C ASP A 124 4.84 8.28 -1.28
N ARG A 125 5.99 7.61 -1.41
CA ARG A 125 6.10 6.16 -1.55
C ARG A 125 6.81 5.57 -0.35
N LEU A 126 6.06 4.92 0.52
CA LEU A 126 6.64 4.20 1.64
C LEU A 126 7.29 2.90 1.15
N ILE A 127 8.40 2.55 1.78
CA ILE A 127 9.12 1.30 1.50
C ILE A 127 9.11 0.47 2.78
N ALA A 128 8.69 -0.78 2.66
CA ALA A 128 8.61 -1.71 3.77
C ALA A 128 9.18 -3.08 3.39
N VAL A 129 9.55 -3.86 4.39
CA VAL A 129 9.96 -5.26 4.26
C VAL A 129 8.93 -6.12 4.98
N ALA A 130 8.45 -7.17 4.35
CA ALA A 130 7.54 -8.12 4.98
C ALA A 130 8.19 -8.74 6.23
N ALA A 131 7.45 -8.79 7.34
CA ALA A 131 7.99 -9.27 8.62
C ALA A 131 8.48 -10.72 8.58
N LYS A 132 7.99 -11.52 7.63
CA LYS A 132 8.36 -12.92 7.41
C LYS A 132 9.42 -13.12 6.31
N SER A 133 9.86 -12.04 5.63
CA SER A 133 10.90 -12.15 4.60
C SER A 133 12.22 -12.62 5.20
N GLN A 134 12.84 -13.60 4.56
CA GLN A 134 14.17 -14.13 4.91
C GLN A 134 15.26 -13.39 4.13
N ILE A 135 15.04 -13.19 2.82
CA ILE A 135 16.02 -12.53 1.92
C ILE A 135 16.25 -11.07 2.33
N HIS A 136 15.23 -10.39 2.83
CA HIS A 136 15.31 -8.98 3.21
C HIS A 136 15.35 -8.75 4.73
N ALA A 137 15.64 -9.78 5.52
CA ALA A 137 15.59 -9.73 7.00
C ALA A 137 16.50 -8.64 7.59
N ASP A 138 17.68 -8.41 6.98
CA ASP A 138 18.71 -7.49 7.47
C ASP A 138 18.46 -6.03 7.08
N ILE A 139 17.54 -5.76 6.15
CA ILE A 139 17.22 -4.40 5.73
C ILE A 139 16.43 -3.69 6.82
N LYS A 140 17.00 -2.65 7.43
CA LYS A 140 16.40 -1.84 8.51
C LYS A 140 16.07 -0.42 8.07
N SER A 141 16.74 0.07 7.01
CA SER A 141 16.62 1.44 6.50
C SER A 141 16.81 1.45 4.98
N LEU A 142 16.40 2.54 4.30
CA LEU A 142 16.72 2.75 2.87
C LEU A 142 18.22 2.76 2.59
N SER A 143 19.06 3.13 3.58
CA SER A 143 20.52 3.10 3.44
C SER A 143 21.09 1.67 3.28
N ASP A 144 20.33 0.65 3.64
CA ASP A 144 20.75 -0.74 3.50
C ASP A 144 20.41 -1.29 2.09
N LEU A 145 19.65 -0.54 1.31
CA LEU A 145 19.38 -0.84 -0.08
C LEU A 145 20.46 -0.23 -0.98
N SER A 146 20.77 -0.91 -2.09
CA SER A 146 21.73 -0.37 -3.04
C SER A 146 21.23 0.95 -3.64
N PRO A 147 22.11 1.94 -3.87
CA PRO A 147 21.73 3.19 -4.53
C PRO A 147 21.13 2.98 -5.94
N ALA A 148 21.54 1.92 -6.63
CA ALA A 148 21.01 1.54 -7.93
C ALA A 148 19.54 1.14 -7.82
N LEU A 149 19.20 0.27 -6.87
CA LEU A 149 17.82 -0.17 -6.64
C LEU A 149 16.89 0.99 -6.29
N LEU A 150 17.35 1.92 -5.44
CA LEU A 150 16.56 3.10 -5.09
C LEU A 150 16.31 4.00 -6.31
N LYS A 151 17.29 4.16 -7.21
CA LYS A 151 17.10 4.86 -8.49
C LYS A 151 16.10 4.13 -9.40
N GLU A 152 16.18 2.82 -9.49
CA GLU A 152 15.23 2.01 -10.27
C GLU A 152 13.79 2.19 -9.77
N ILE A 153 13.57 2.18 -8.46
CA ILE A 153 12.26 2.44 -7.86
C ILE A 153 11.75 3.84 -8.23
N GLU A 154 12.59 4.87 -8.13
CA GLU A 154 12.21 6.24 -8.51
C GLU A 154 11.89 6.34 -10.01
N HIS A 155 12.73 5.76 -10.87
CA HIS A 155 12.51 5.71 -12.32
C HIS A 155 11.23 4.98 -12.69
N PHE A 156 10.91 3.87 -12.00
CA PHE A 156 9.65 3.18 -12.19
C PHE A 156 8.47 4.15 -11.96
N PHE A 157 8.43 4.87 -10.84
CA PHE A 157 7.34 5.79 -10.56
C PHE A 157 7.30 6.99 -11.49
N ILE A 158 8.45 7.50 -11.93
CA ILE A 158 8.53 8.58 -12.93
C ILE A 158 7.91 8.11 -14.25
N SER A 159 8.38 7.00 -14.80
CA SER A 159 7.87 6.44 -16.07
C SER A 159 6.39 6.02 -15.95
N TYR A 160 6.02 5.34 -14.87
CA TYR A 160 4.65 4.92 -14.59
C TYR A 160 3.65 6.09 -14.59
N ASN A 161 4.03 7.23 -14.02
CA ASN A 161 3.16 8.40 -13.98
C ASN A 161 3.18 9.15 -15.32
N GLN A 162 4.33 9.23 -16.00
CA GLN A 162 4.46 9.85 -17.32
C GLN A 162 3.55 9.18 -18.35
N GLU A 163 3.49 7.86 -18.39
CA GLU A 163 2.58 7.09 -19.26
C GLU A 163 1.09 7.37 -19.01
N ARG A 164 0.76 7.98 -17.87
CA ARG A 164 -0.59 8.35 -17.47
C ARG A 164 -0.85 9.85 -17.60
N GLY A 165 0.03 10.58 -18.27
CA GLY A 165 -0.07 12.05 -18.43
C GLY A 165 0.23 12.83 -17.14
N LYS A 166 0.85 12.19 -16.14
CA LYS A 166 1.17 12.79 -14.84
C LYS A 166 2.68 12.98 -14.71
N ARG A 167 3.10 13.98 -13.95
CA ARG A 167 4.49 14.18 -13.58
C ARG A 167 4.72 13.75 -12.14
N PHE A 168 5.63 12.81 -11.92
CA PHE A 168 6.09 12.41 -10.60
C PHE A 168 7.50 12.95 -10.35
N ARG A 169 7.69 13.65 -9.22
CA ARG A 169 8.96 14.28 -8.86
C ARG A 169 9.41 13.82 -7.48
N PRO A 170 10.41 12.92 -7.37
CA PRO A 170 11.05 12.62 -6.09
C PRO A 170 11.66 13.90 -5.48
N LEU A 171 11.48 14.08 -4.17
CA LEU A 171 12.00 15.21 -3.40
C LEU A 171 13.14 14.80 -2.48
N GLY A 172 13.16 13.55 -2.05
CA GLY A 172 14.19 13.03 -1.17
C GLY A 172 13.85 11.66 -0.59
N ARG A 173 14.86 11.02 0.00
CA ARG A 173 14.81 9.70 0.62
C ARG A 173 15.03 9.83 2.11
N PHE A 174 14.14 9.26 2.91
CA PHE A 174 14.19 9.37 4.36
C PHE A 174 14.01 8.03 5.01
N GLY A 175 14.64 7.85 6.17
CA GLY A 175 14.62 6.59 6.91
C GLY A 175 13.29 6.28 7.62
N PRO A 176 13.25 5.15 8.38
CA PRO A 176 12.02 4.62 8.96
C PRO A 176 11.32 5.57 9.93
N LYS A 177 12.05 6.38 10.71
CA LYS A 177 11.43 7.36 11.63
C LYS A 177 10.56 8.38 10.90
N ARG A 178 11.02 8.88 9.74
CA ARG A 178 10.26 9.83 8.92
C ARG A 178 9.03 9.17 8.31
N ALA A 179 9.18 7.95 7.80
CA ALA A 179 8.08 7.15 7.26
C ALA A 179 6.98 6.90 8.32
N GLU A 180 7.37 6.54 9.54
CA GLU A 180 6.44 6.32 10.66
C GLU A 180 5.67 7.61 11.04
N GLN A 181 6.35 8.76 11.05
CA GLN A 181 5.72 10.06 11.30
C GLN A 181 4.63 10.37 10.27
N LEU A 182 4.88 10.08 8.98
CA LEU A 182 3.91 10.26 7.91
C LEU A 182 2.68 9.36 8.11
N VAL A 183 2.88 8.07 8.40
CA VAL A 183 1.76 7.15 8.68
C VAL A 183 0.93 7.63 9.88
N LYS A 184 1.57 8.04 10.98
CA LYS A 184 0.88 8.56 12.16
C LYS A 184 0.10 9.85 11.88
N LYS A 185 0.64 10.75 11.06
CA LYS A 185 -0.03 11.99 10.62
C LYS A 185 -1.29 11.67 9.80
N GLN A 186 -1.20 10.79 8.83
CA GLN A 186 -2.32 10.45 7.94
C GLN A 186 -3.39 9.59 8.63
N LYS A 187 -3.01 8.75 9.61
CA LYS A 187 -3.96 8.08 10.52
C LYS A 187 -4.83 9.09 11.30
N ARG A 188 -4.24 10.20 11.78
CA ARG A 188 -5.00 11.26 12.48
C ARG A 188 -5.98 11.97 11.55
N LYS A 189 -5.62 12.21 10.28
CA LYS A 189 -6.52 12.77 9.27
C LYS A 189 -7.70 11.84 8.98
N ALA A 190 -7.47 10.55 8.85
CA ALA A 190 -8.51 9.54 8.63
C ALA A 190 -9.55 9.51 9.76
N LYS A 191 -9.12 9.69 11.02
CA LYS A 191 -10.02 9.76 12.18
C LYS A 191 -10.89 11.01 12.21
N ARG A 192 -10.38 12.16 11.72
CA ARG A 192 -11.11 13.44 11.70
C ARG A 192 -12.14 13.52 10.58
N ARG A 193 -12.04 12.67 9.56
CA ARG A 193 -12.99 12.60 8.42
C ARG A 193 -14.13 11.58 8.62
N LYS A 194 -14.12 10.86 9.76
CA LYS A 194 -15.22 9.98 10.22
C LYS A 194 -16.16 10.75 11.13
#